data_46526fdadecf97ef84663f80f2f97537
#
_entry.id   46526fdadecf97ef84663f80f2f97537
#
_cell.length_a   1.000
_cell.length_b   1.000
_cell.length_c   1.000
_cell.angle_alpha   90.00
_cell.angle_beta   90.00
_cell.angle_gamma   90.00
#
_symmetry.space_group_name_H-M   'P 1'
#
loop_
_entity.id
_entity.type
_entity.pdbx_description
1 polymer ?
#
loop_
_entity_poly.entity_id
_entity_poly.type
_entity_poly.pdbx_seq_one_letter_code
_entity_poly.pdbx_strand_id
1 'polypeptide(L)'
;FIPRQALIVIATKGIEQDTLLRVSEVIAQEVRGARPVAVLSGPSFADDVARGLPTAVTLAASDEKLASALVQALGSSTFRPYHTTDIRGVEIGGAAKNVLAIAAGIVEGRKLGASALAALTTRGFSELARLGRACGARSETLAGLSGLGDLILSCSSLQSRNFALGIALGRGEQPN
;
A
#
# COMPACT_ATOMS: atom_id res chain seq x y z
N PHE A 1 -13.76 -7.30 22.05
CA PHE A 1 -13.78 -6.03 22.82
C PHE A 1 -12.39 -5.38 22.70
N ILE A 2 -12.29 -4.22 22.01
CA ILE A 2 -11.05 -3.46 21.91
C ILE A 2 -11.04 -2.45 23.07
N PRO A 3 -9.99 -2.40 23.92
CA PRO A 3 -9.88 -1.42 25.00
C PRO A 3 -10.04 0.01 24.47
N ARG A 4 -10.67 0.90 25.23
CA ARG A 4 -10.91 2.29 24.80
C ARG A 4 -9.63 3.08 24.48
N GLN A 5 -8.51 2.69 25.06
CA GLN A 5 -7.20 3.34 24.88
C GLN A 5 -6.33 2.66 23.83
N ALA A 6 -6.81 1.56 23.22
CA ALA A 6 -6.04 0.84 22.22
C ALA A 6 -5.79 1.71 20.98
N LEU A 7 -4.54 1.79 20.58
CA LEU A 7 -4.13 2.32 19.29
C LEU A 7 -4.56 1.36 18.18
N ILE A 8 -5.02 1.90 17.07
CA ILE A 8 -5.38 1.11 15.88
C ILE A 8 -4.29 1.31 14.82
N VAL A 9 -3.63 0.22 14.42
CA VAL A 9 -2.69 0.22 13.29
C VAL A 9 -3.36 -0.47 12.11
N ILE A 10 -3.61 0.28 11.05
CA ILE A 10 -4.23 -0.18 9.81
C ILE A 10 -3.15 -0.74 8.89
N ALA A 11 -3.23 -2.03 8.56
CA ALA A 11 -2.38 -2.67 7.55
C ALA A 11 -3.18 -3.04 6.26
N THR A 12 -4.48 -2.79 6.27
CA THR A 12 -5.37 -3.02 5.13
C THR A 12 -5.17 -1.96 4.06
N LYS A 13 -5.15 -2.38 2.80
CA LYS A 13 -5.02 -1.50 1.63
C LYS A 13 -6.32 -1.52 0.84
N GLY A 14 -6.91 -0.38 0.63
CA GLY A 14 -8.16 -0.26 -0.15
C GLY A 14 -8.92 1.01 0.15
N ILE A 15 -10.02 1.16 -0.58
CA ILE A 15 -11.01 2.23 -0.44
C ILE A 15 -12.36 1.52 -0.30
N GLU A 16 -13.18 1.98 0.63
CA GLU A 16 -14.51 1.44 0.83
C GLU A 16 -15.37 1.66 -0.42
N GLN A 17 -16.11 0.65 -0.85
CA GLN A 17 -16.71 0.61 -2.17
C GLN A 17 -17.87 1.59 -2.34
N ASP A 18 -18.74 1.69 -1.34
CA ASP A 18 -19.97 2.47 -1.46
C ASP A 18 -19.75 3.96 -1.15
N THR A 19 -18.93 4.26 -0.16
CA THR A 19 -18.70 5.62 0.32
C THR A 19 -17.44 6.26 -0.27
N LEU A 20 -16.56 5.47 -0.87
CA LEU A 20 -15.22 5.86 -1.34
C LEU A 20 -14.31 6.38 -0.22
N LEU A 21 -14.62 6.07 1.03
CA LEU A 21 -13.83 6.46 2.18
C LEU A 21 -12.55 5.62 2.28
N ARG A 22 -11.49 6.23 2.76
CA ARG A 22 -10.27 5.55 3.17
C ARG A 22 -10.52 4.75 4.46
N VAL A 23 -9.77 3.71 4.69
CA VAL A 23 -9.96 2.85 5.88
C VAL A 23 -9.86 3.65 7.19
N SER A 24 -8.96 4.64 7.26
CA SER A 24 -8.86 5.54 8.42
C SER A 24 -10.13 6.35 8.66
N GLU A 25 -10.82 6.78 7.59
CA GLU A 25 -12.07 7.53 7.66
C GLU A 25 -13.23 6.62 8.09
N VAL A 26 -13.29 5.40 7.56
CA VAL A 26 -14.27 4.38 8.01
C VAL A 26 -14.11 4.09 9.51
N ILE A 27 -12.88 3.89 9.97
CA ILE A 27 -12.62 3.66 11.40
C ILE A 27 -13.04 4.88 12.24
N ALA A 28 -12.79 6.09 11.77
CA ALA A 28 -13.19 7.30 12.49
C ALA A 28 -14.71 7.42 12.64
N GLN A 29 -15.50 6.91 11.69
CA GLN A 29 -16.97 6.86 11.77
C GLN A 29 -17.48 5.76 12.69
N GLU A 30 -16.90 4.56 12.59
CA GLU A 30 -17.39 3.37 13.29
C GLU A 30 -16.91 3.27 14.74
N VAL A 31 -15.74 3.80 15.04
CA VAL A 31 -15.15 3.70 16.36
C VAL A 31 -15.53 4.90 17.22
N ARG A 32 -16.41 4.68 18.19
CA ARG A 32 -16.83 5.73 19.15
C ARG A 32 -15.64 6.25 19.95
N GLY A 33 -15.48 7.58 19.93
CA GLY A 33 -14.42 8.30 20.63
C GLY A 33 -13.16 8.50 19.77
N ALA A 34 -12.44 9.60 20.05
CA ALA A 34 -11.18 9.90 19.36
C ALA A 34 -10.12 8.85 19.73
N ARG A 35 -9.79 7.97 18.81
CA ARG A 35 -8.69 7.00 18.97
C ARG A 35 -7.54 7.37 18.06
N PRO A 36 -6.30 7.23 18.54
CA PRO A 36 -5.16 7.40 17.67
C PRO A 36 -5.15 6.26 16.64
N VAL A 37 -5.03 6.65 15.37
CA VAL A 37 -4.95 5.72 14.24
C VAL A 37 -3.61 5.91 13.55
N ALA A 38 -2.95 4.81 13.25
CA ALA A 38 -1.77 4.77 12.39
C ALA A 38 -2.02 3.86 11.19
N VAL A 39 -1.32 4.10 10.09
CA VAL A 39 -1.39 3.29 8.86
C VAL A 39 -0.01 2.75 8.53
N LEU A 40 0.07 1.44 8.29
CA LEU A 40 1.29 0.74 7.90
C LEU A 40 1.14 0.26 6.46
N SER A 41 2.03 0.69 5.57
CA SER A 41 2.03 0.27 4.17
C SER A 41 3.44 0.29 3.59
N GLY A 42 3.66 -0.48 2.52
CA GLY A 42 4.96 -0.59 1.86
C GLY A 42 5.18 -1.97 1.28
N PRO A 43 6.36 -2.22 0.69
CA PRO A 43 6.71 -3.50 0.09
C PRO A 43 6.97 -4.56 1.17
N SER A 44 5.93 -5.29 1.56
CA SER A 44 5.96 -6.23 2.69
C SER A 44 5.04 -7.41 2.45
N PHE A 45 5.49 -8.41 1.69
CA PHE A 45 4.77 -9.67 1.63
C PHE A 45 4.81 -10.36 3.00
N ALA A 46 3.68 -10.90 3.41
CA ALA A 46 3.55 -11.51 4.73
C ALA A 46 4.50 -12.68 4.95
N ASP A 47 4.76 -13.46 3.91
CA ASP A 47 5.71 -14.58 3.95
C ASP A 47 7.15 -14.10 4.21
N ASP A 48 7.58 -13.05 3.51
CA ASP A 48 8.91 -12.47 3.69
C ASP A 48 9.10 -11.94 5.11
N VAL A 49 8.12 -11.21 5.63
CA VAL A 49 8.12 -10.68 7.00
C VAL A 49 8.14 -11.82 8.02
N ALA A 50 7.31 -12.84 7.84
CA ALA A 50 7.23 -13.99 8.74
C ALA A 50 8.53 -14.81 8.79
N ARG A 51 9.27 -14.84 7.68
CA ARG A 51 10.59 -15.49 7.58
C ARG A 51 11.75 -14.62 8.10
N GLY A 52 11.45 -13.40 8.57
CA GLY A 52 12.45 -12.47 9.06
C GLY A 52 13.35 -11.90 7.96
N LEU A 53 12.88 -11.85 6.71
CA LEU A 53 13.64 -11.25 5.62
C LEU A 53 13.64 -9.71 5.73
N PRO A 54 14.70 -9.03 5.26
CA PRO A 54 14.78 -7.58 5.33
C PRO A 54 13.59 -6.90 4.67
N THR A 55 12.84 -6.13 5.46
CA THR A 55 11.62 -5.44 5.02
C THR A 55 11.63 -4.01 5.52
N ALA A 56 11.28 -3.07 4.64
CA ALA A 56 11.11 -1.66 4.97
C ALA A 56 9.71 -1.19 4.58
N VAL A 57 9.05 -0.46 5.47
CA VAL A 57 7.68 0.04 5.29
C VAL A 57 7.55 1.49 5.74
N THR A 58 6.44 2.13 5.36
CA THR A 58 6.04 3.44 5.88
C THR A 58 4.99 3.26 6.96
N LEU A 59 5.16 3.95 8.09
CA LEU A 59 4.20 4.06 9.16
C LEU A 59 3.76 5.52 9.27
N ALA A 60 2.47 5.78 9.04
CA ALA A 60 1.89 7.10 9.12
C ALA A 60 0.98 7.25 10.34
N ALA A 61 1.11 8.37 11.05
CA ALA A 61 0.15 8.79 12.07
C ALA A 61 0.00 10.32 12.03
N SER A 62 -1.14 10.84 12.46
CA SER A 62 -1.40 12.29 12.45
C SER A 62 -0.46 13.09 13.35
N ASP A 63 0.05 12.48 14.41
CA ASP A 63 1.03 13.05 15.34
C ASP A 63 2.40 12.42 15.10
N GLU A 64 3.42 13.26 14.92
CA GLU A 64 4.78 12.81 14.60
C GLU A 64 5.45 12.07 15.77
N LYS A 65 5.16 12.46 17.01
CA LYS A 65 5.70 11.78 18.20
C LYS A 65 5.12 10.37 18.30
N LEU A 66 3.83 10.22 18.03
CA LEU A 66 3.18 8.93 17.96
C LEU A 66 3.79 8.06 16.85
N ALA A 67 3.94 8.62 15.64
CA ALA A 67 4.53 7.90 14.52
C ALA A 67 5.95 7.42 14.83
N SER A 68 6.79 8.28 15.41
CA SER A 68 8.15 7.96 15.84
C SER A 68 8.19 6.88 16.93
N ALA A 69 7.32 6.98 17.94
CA ALA A 69 7.24 5.99 19.02
C ALA A 69 6.83 4.61 18.48
N LEU A 70 5.89 4.58 17.53
CA LEU A 70 5.46 3.33 16.88
C LEU A 70 6.56 2.70 16.03
N VAL A 71 7.36 3.50 15.32
CA VAL A 71 8.53 3.01 14.58
C VAL A 71 9.49 2.29 15.51
N GLN A 72 9.77 2.86 16.69
CA GLN A 72 10.63 2.23 17.68
C GLN A 72 10.02 0.94 18.27
N ALA A 73 8.70 0.96 18.53
CA ALA A 73 8.01 -0.18 19.14
C ALA A 73 7.85 -1.37 18.19
N LEU A 74 7.67 -1.12 16.89
CA LEU A 74 7.42 -2.14 15.86
C LEU A 74 8.68 -2.54 15.10
N GLY A 75 9.73 -1.71 15.15
CA GLY A 75 10.98 -1.94 14.44
C GLY A 75 11.78 -3.11 15.00
N SER A 76 12.50 -3.81 14.12
CA SER A 76 13.44 -4.86 14.48
C SER A 76 14.66 -4.82 13.56
N SER A 77 15.60 -5.74 13.74
CA SER A 77 16.79 -5.86 12.88
C SER A 77 16.44 -6.18 11.41
N THR A 78 15.28 -6.80 11.17
CA THR A 78 14.82 -7.22 9.84
C THR A 78 13.58 -6.46 9.36
N PHE A 79 12.87 -5.75 10.24
CA PHE A 79 11.69 -4.98 9.91
C PHE A 79 11.89 -3.51 10.27
N ARG A 80 11.99 -2.65 9.26
CA ARG A 80 12.32 -1.23 9.43
C ARG A 80 11.19 -0.31 8.98
N PRO A 81 10.32 0.16 9.89
CA PRO A 81 9.36 1.21 9.58
C PRO A 81 10.04 2.59 9.48
N TYR A 82 9.53 3.44 8.58
CA TYR A 82 9.87 4.86 8.48
C TYR A 82 8.60 5.67 8.75
N HIS A 83 8.69 6.67 9.62
CA HIS A 83 7.51 7.45 9.99
C HIS A 83 7.21 8.59 9.01
N THR A 84 5.94 8.95 8.92
CA THR A 84 5.44 10.15 8.25
C THR A 84 4.15 10.60 8.93
N THR A 85 3.73 11.85 8.69
CA THR A 85 2.41 12.36 9.10
C THR A 85 1.39 12.32 7.95
N ASP A 86 1.76 11.84 6.78
CA ASP A 86 0.89 11.77 5.60
C ASP A 86 0.10 10.45 5.54
N ILE A 87 -0.88 10.28 6.43
CA ILE A 87 -1.80 9.13 6.42
C ILE A 87 -2.45 8.98 5.05
N ARG A 88 -2.90 10.09 4.47
CA ARG A 88 -3.61 10.10 3.18
C ARG A 88 -2.76 9.55 2.05
N GLY A 89 -1.51 10.00 1.95
CA GLY A 89 -0.58 9.52 0.93
C GLY A 89 -0.26 8.03 1.06
N VAL A 90 -0.11 7.54 2.28
CA VAL A 90 0.15 6.12 2.55
C VAL A 90 -1.04 5.25 2.17
N GLU A 91 -2.28 5.65 2.50
CA GLU A 91 -3.48 4.91 2.14
C GLU A 91 -3.74 4.89 0.63
N ILE A 92 -3.64 6.05 -0.04
CA ILE A 92 -3.88 6.17 -1.48
C ILE A 92 -2.82 5.39 -2.28
N GLY A 93 -1.55 5.51 -1.92
CA GLY A 93 -0.48 4.74 -2.55
C GLY A 93 -0.73 3.24 -2.48
N GLY A 94 -1.09 2.74 -1.28
CA GLY A 94 -1.40 1.33 -1.06
C GLY A 94 -2.65 0.84 -1.79
N ALA A 95 -3.69 1.67 -1.92
CA ALA A 95 -4.94 1.30 -2.58
C ALA A 95 -4.81 1.30 -4.12
N ALA A 96 -4.30 2.38 -4.70
CA ALA A 96 -4.27 2.58 -6.15
C ALA A 96 -3.31 1.62 -6.89
N LYS A 97 -2.25 1.16 -6.25
CA LYS A 97 -1.28 0.23 -6.86
C LYS A 97 -1.90 -1.09 -7.35
N ASN A 98 -2.98 -1.55 -6.74
CA ASN A 98 -3.56 -2.86 -7.04
C ASN A 98 -4.08 -2.94 -8.49
N VAL A 99 -4.66 -1.85 -9.01
CA VAL A 99 -5.10 -1.76 -10.41
C VAL A 99 -3.89 -1.87 -11.36
N LEU A 100 -2.80 -1.21 -11.01
CA LEU A 100 -1.56 -1.24 -11.81
C LEU A 100 -0.90 -2.62 -11.77
N ALA A 101 -0.97 -3.32 -10.65
CA ALA A 101 -0.47 -4.70 -10.54
C ALA A 101 -1.25 -5.65 -11.45
N ILE A 102 -2.57 -5.52 -11.55
CA ILE A 102 -3.38 -6.30 -12.50
C ILE A 102 -2.98 -5.98 -13.93
N ALA A 103 -2.87 -4.69 -14.29
CA ALA A 103 -2.46 -4.27 -15.63
C ALA A 103 -1.05 -4.78 -15.99
N ALA A 104 -0.09 -4.73 -15.06
CA ALA A 104 1.24 -5.28 -15.22
C ALA A 104 1.20 -6.80 -15.45
N GLY A 105 0.36 -7.51 -14.71
CA GLY A 105 0.15 -8.94 -14.90
C GLY A 105 -0.43 -9.27 -16.28
N ILE A 106 -1.34 -8.46 -16.81
CA ILE A 106 -1.87 -8.64 -18.19
C ILE A 106 -0.74 -8.52 -19.22
N VAL A 107 0.17 -7.54 -19.06
CA VAL A 107 1.33 -7.38 -19.94
C VAL A 107 2.20 -8.64 -19.92
N GLU A 108 2.46 -9.18 -18.75
CA GLU A 108 3.25 -10.41 -18.58
C GLU A 108 2.52 -11.63 -19.16
N GLY A 109 1.23 -11.80 -18.86
CA GLY A 109 0.41 -12.90 -19.37
C GLY A 109 0.32 -12.93 -20.89
N ARG A 110 0.29 -11.76 -21.54
CA ARG A 110 0.33 -11.58 -22.99
C ARG A 110 1.71 -11.66 -23.60
N LYS A 111 2.76 -11.81 -22.78
CA LYS A 111 4.17 -11.89 -23.21
C LYS A 111 4.60 -10.67 -24.03
N LEU A 112 4.20 -9.46 -23.65
CA LEU A 112 4.52 -8.23 -24.36
C LEU A 112 5.95 -7.72 -24.10
N GLY A 113 6.67 -8.37 -23.18
CA GLY A 113 8.08 -8.14 -22.89
C GLY A 113 8.36 -7.07 -21.83
N ALA A 114 9.60 -7.06 -21.36
CA ALA A 114 10.04 -6.24 -20.23
C ALA A 114 9.92 -4.72 -20.48
N SER A 115 10.13 -4.28 -21.73
CA SER A 115 10.02 -2.87 -22.10
C SER A 115 8.58 -2.36 -21.95
N ALA A 116 7.58 -3.16 -22.35
CA ALA A 116 6.16 -2.83 -22.18
C ALA A 116 5.78 -2.79 -20.69
N LEU A 117 6.27 -3.74 -19.90
CA LEU A 117 6.06 -3.78 -18.45
C LEU A 117 6.64 -2.53 -17.77
N ALA A 118 7.88 -2.16 -18.10
CA ALA A 118 8.54 -0.97 -17.57
C ALA A 118 7.79 0.32 -17.96
N ALA A 119 7.38 0.45 -19.21
CA ALA A 119 6.62 1.59 -19.70
C ALA A 119 5.26 1.72 -19.00
N LEU A 120 4.51 0.63 -18.87
CA LEU A 120 3.22 0.59 -18.16
C LEU A 120 3.40 0.98 -16.68
N THR A 121 4.38 0.39 -15.99
CA THR A 121 4.61 0.68 -14.57
C THR A 121 5.00 2.13 -14.34
N THR A 122 5.89 2.69 -15.19
CA THR A 122 6.32 4.09 -15.10
C THR A 122 5.17 5.04 -15.37
N ARG A 123 4.38 4.82 -16.43
CA ARG A 123 3.21 5.65 -16.74
C ARG A 123 2.14 5.52 -15.68
N GLY A 124 1.88 4.28 -15.22
CA GLY A 124 0.94 4.01 -14.15
C GLY A 124 1.30 4.72 -12.85
N PHE A 125 2.58 4.72 -12.48
CA PHE A 125 3.05 5.48 -11.32
C PHE A 125 2.82 6.99 -11.48
N SER A 126 3.06 7.55 -12.67
CA SER A 126 2.80 8.97 -12.94
C SER A 126 1.33 9.34 -12.71
N GLU A 127 0.39 8.48 -13.13
CA GLU A 127 -1.04 8.68 -12.91
C GLU A 127 -1.44 8.49 -11.43
N LEU A 128 -0.87 7.49 -10.75
CA LEU A 128 -1.04 7.29 -9.31
C LEU A 128 -0.58 8.54 -8.54
N ALA A 129 0.59 9.05 -8.87
CA ALA A 129 1.14 10.25 -8.24
C ALA A 129 0.27 11.49 -8.52
N ARG A 130 -0.30 11.63 -9.72
CA ARG A 130 -1.22 12.70 -10.08
C ARG A 130 -2.52 12.61 -9.27
N LEU A 131 -3.13 11.41 -9.21
CA LEU A 131 -4.32 11.15 -8.41
C LEU A 131 -4.06 11.43 -6.93
N GLY A 132 -2.97 10.89 -6.39
CA GLY A 132 -2.62 11.07 -4.98
C GLY A 132 -2.47 12.54 -4.60
N ARG A 133 -1.76 13.34 -5.43
CA ARG A 133 -1.64 14.79 -5.21
C ARG A 133 -3.00 15.50 -5.27
N ALA A 134 -3.85 15.15 -6.24
CA ALA A 134 -5.20 15.70 -6.32
C ALA A 134 -6.05 15.39 -5.08
N CYS A 135 -5.79 14.25 -4.44
CA CYS A 135 -6.40 13.88 -3.16
C CYS A 135 -5.65 14.45 -1.93
N GLY A 136 -4.63 15.30 -2.12
CA GLY A 136 -3.88 15.96 -1.04
C GLY A 136 -2.77 15.10 -0.40
N ALA A 137 -2.29 14.06 -1.06
CA ALA A 137 -1.11 13.31 -0.67
C ALA A 137 0.18 14.06 -1.00
N ARG A 138 1.22 13.86 -0.19
CA ARG A 138 2.55 14.43 -0.47
C ARG A 138 3.28 13.63 -1.53
N SER A 139 3.99 14.32 -2.42
CA SER A 139 4.73 13.69 -3.52
C SER A 139 5.82 12.74 -3.02
N GLU A 140 6.52 13.11 -1.95
CA GLU A 140 7.56 12.28 -1.33
C GLU A 140 7.00 10.99 -0.73
N THR A 141 5.79 11.00 -0.16
CA THR A 141 5.12 9.80 0.34
C THR A 141 4.77 8.84 -0.81
N LEU A 142 4.24 9.39 -1.91
CA LEU A 142 3.89 8.60 -3.10
C LEU A 142 5.12 8.03 -3.80
N ALA A 143 6.24 8.77 -3.85
CA ALA A 143 7.51 8.30 -4.40
C ALA A 143 8.29 7.36 -3.46
N GLY A 144 7.83 7.24 -2.20
CA GLY A 144 8.46 6.41 -1.17
C GLY A 144 7.99 4.96 -1.16
N LEU A 145 8.21 4.31 -0.01
CA LEU A 145 7.94 2.87 0.18
C LEU A 145 6.46 2.51 0.01
N SER A 146 5.53 3.32 0.53
CA SER A 146 4.10 3.04 0.47
C SER A 146 3.45 3.28 -0.90
N GLY A 147 4.11 4.02 -1.78
CA GLY A 147 3.68 4.26 -3.15
C GLY A 147 4.53 3.48 -4.16
N LEU A 148 5.61 4.09 -4.62
CA LEU A 148 6.48 3.52 -5.65
C LEU A 148 7.09 2.16 -5.24
N GLY A 149 7.57 2.04 -4.00
CA GLY A 149 8.19 0.80 -3.52
C GLY A 149 7.20 -0.39 -3.52
N ASP A 150 6.00 -0.17 -3.01
CA ASP A 150 4.95 -1.20 -2.98
C ASP A 150 4.40 -1.50 -4.39
N LEU A 151 4.38 -0.50 -5.28
CA LEU A 151 4.02 -0.69 -6.68
C LEU A 151 5.05 -1.60 -7.40
N ILE A 152 6.35 -1.31 -7.26
CA ILE A 152 7.41 -2.13 -7.86
C ILE A 152 7.29 -3.58 -7.42
N LEU A 153 7.17 -3.82 -6.11
CA LEU A 153 7.00 -5.17 -5.58
C LEU A 153 5.76 -5.86 -6.14
N SER A 154 4.65 -5.14 -6.19
CA SER A 154 3.36 -5.70 -6.61
C SER A 154 3.28 -5.98 -8.10
N CYS A 155 4.04 -5.27 -8.94
CA CYS A 155 4.08 -5.43 -10.40
C CYS A 155 5.14 -6.43 -10.88
N SER A 156 5.97 -6.99 -10.00
CA SER A 156 7.11 -7.83 -10.39
C SER A 156 7.15 -9.20 -9.70
N SER A 157 6.19 -9.54 -8.87
CA SER A 157 6.21 -10.79 -8.10
C SER A 157 4.91 -11.57 -8.20
N LEU A 158 5.01 -12.88 -8.43
CA LEU A 158 3.88 -13.82 -8.40
C LEU A 158 3.24 -13.96 -7.00
N GLN A 159 3.92 -13.56 -5.93
CA GLN A 159 3.31 -13.46 -4.60
C GLN A 159 2.20 -12.38 -4.55
N SER A 160 2.21 -11.41 -5.48
CA SER A 160 1.12 -10.46 -5.63
C SER A 160 -0.09 -11.12 -6.27
N ARG A 161 -1.15 -11.30 -5.49
CA ARG A 161 -2.43 -11.86 -5.99
C ARG A 161 -3.00 -11.08 -7.17
N ASN A 162 -2.85 -9.75 -7.16
CA ASN A 162 -3.31 -8.88 -8.24
C ASN A 162 -2.48 -9.07 -9.52
N PHE A 163 -1.16 -9.21 -9.41
CA PHE A 163 -0.29 -9.51 -10.55
C PHE A 163 -0.60 -10.90 -11.13
N ALA A 164 -0.75 -11.91 -10.26
CA ALA A 164 -1.12 -13.26 -10.69
C ALA A 164 -2.49 -13.31 -11.39
N LEU A 165 -3.50 -12.57 -10.86
CA LEU A 165 -4.79 -12.39 -11.53
C LEU A 165 -4.61 -11.76 -12.91
N GLY A 166 -3.81 -10.70 -13.01
CA GLY A 166 -3.50 -10.06 -14.28
C GLY A 166 -2.89 -11.01 -15.30
N ILE A 167 -1.96 -11.88 -14.87
CA ILE A 167 -1.36 -12.91 -15.74
C ILE A 167 -2.42 -13.87 -16.27
N ALA A 168 -3.31 -14.37 -15.43
CA ALA A 168 -4.40 -15.25 -15.83
C ALA A 168 -5.31 -14.58 -16.87
N LEU A 169 -5.73 -13.33 -16.60
CA LEU A 169 -6.51 -12.53 -17.55
C LEU A 169 -5.77 -12.31 -18.87
N GLY A 170 -4.48 -12.01 -18.82
CA GLY A 170 -3.64 -11.81 -20.01
C GLY A 170 -3.52 -13.06 -20.88
N ARG A 171 -3.62 -14.24 -20.28
CA ARG A 171 -3.67 -15.55 -20.96
C ARG A 171 -5.04 -15.92 -21.49
N GLY A 172 -6.07 -15.13 -21.19
CA GLY A 172 -7.47 -15.42 -21.57
C GLY A 172 -8.18 -16.38 -20.62
N GLU A 173 -7.63 -16.61 -19.43
CA GLU A 173 -8.27 -17.44 -18.40
C GLU A 173 -9.44 -16.65 -17.77
N GLN A 174 -10.55 -17.34 -17.50
CA GLN A 174 -11.69 -16.73 -16.80
C GLN A 174 -11.40 -16.67 -15.29
N PRO A 175 -11.60 -15.54 -14.62
CA PRO A 175 -11.52 -15.50 -13.16
C PRO A 175 -12.68 -16.33 -12.57
N ASN A 176 -12.33 -17.24 -11.68
CA ASN A 176 -13.30 -18.01 -10.90
C ASN A 176 -13.92 -17.15 -9.79
#